data_e9c76be546b3c20e060bd86cf0ccd4c5
#
_entry.id   e9c76be546b3c20e060bd86cf0ccd4c5
#
_cell.length_a   1.000
_cell.length_b   1.000
_cell.length_c   1.000
_cell.angle_alpha   90.00
_cell.angle_beta   90.00
_cell.angle_gamma   90.00
#
_symmetry.space_group_name_H-M   'P 1'
#
loop_
_entity.id
_entity.type
_entity.pdbx_description
1 polymer ?
#
loop_
_entity_poly.entity_id
_entity_poly.type
_entity_poly.pdbx_seq_one_letter_code
_entity_poly.pdbx_strand_id
1 'polypeptide(L)'
;NRVNVFHNGVRLVDGTDYTATNGTSITLTSAAENGDQIVITSQADFNVANTYTQAQADATFLKPASTLDATKLSGALPAISGANLTGIAASLSALTDCTVSTSNPALNSNPTSGVGHMWINKTSGEQYILTDATAGGNNWINVGIGSVSIGPFIATGGTITTSSGYKYHTFTSSGNFTTTQGTSSVEYMLVAGGGGSGKFDAPNYGGGGGAGGLLAGTFTAVAGATVITIGAGATWGNNGGASSIAVYSGSTTTAVGGGKGGRTAASSNTSGSGGSGGGSLGNDANQGSGTSGQGNAGGSGSGGNFGGGGGGKGAVGSNGGLNPGNGGAGVNTYSAWATATSTGDSGYYAGGGSGGTNGENATGGAGGGGSHIDGAANTGGGGGGRNNGTTTQSGRSGGSGIVILRYAV
;
A
#
# COMPACT_ATOMS: atom_id res chain seq x y z
N ASN A 1 -14.33 -90.70 2.24
CA ASN A 1 -15.46 -91.32 1.50
C ASN A 1 -16.01 -92.46 2.32
N ARG A 2 -17.28 -92.45 2.64
CA ARG A 2 -17.93 -93.57 3.29
C ARG A 2 -18.50 -94.46 2.18
N VAL A 3 -18.02 -95.74 2.13
CA VAL A 3 -18.48 -96.74 1.20
C VAL A 3 -19.28 -97.82 1.97
N ASN A 4 -20.44 -98.22 1.50
CA ASN A 4 -21.16 -99.38 2.04
C ASN A 4 -21.12 -100.44 0.92
N VAL A 5 -20.68 -101.64 1.30
CA VAL A 5 -20.60 -102.79 0.39
C VAL A 5 -21.58 -103.81 0.86
N PHE A 6 -22.29 -104.36 -0.06
CA PHE A 6 -23.27 -105.44 0.20
C PHE A 6 -22.93 -106.63 -0.70
N HIS A 7 -22.98 -107.84 -0.17
CA HIS A 7 -22.81 -109.12 -0.87
C HIS A 7 -24.09 -109.89 -0.75
N ASN A 8 -24.75 -110.14 -1.85
CA ASN A 8 -26.05 -110.82 -1.91
C ASN A 8 -27.11 -110.22 -0.97
N GLY A 9 -27.09 -108.86 -0.85
CA GLY A 9 -28.00 -108.11 0.04
C GLY A 9 -27.53 -107.99 1.50
N VAL A 10 -26.48 -108.68 1.91
CA VAL A 10 -25.92 -108.60 3.26
C VAL A 10 -24.84 -107.53 3.27
N ARG A 11 -24.93 -106.58 4.23
CA ARG A 11 -23.95 -105.52 4.42
C ARG A 11 -22.66 -106.10 4.95
N LEU A 12 -21.54 -105.83 4.28
CA LEU A 12 -20.20 -106.15 4.71
C LEU A 12 -19.61 -105.14 5.66
N VAL A 13 -18.69 -105.56 6.51
CA VAL A 13 -18.00 -104.80 7.50
C VAL A 13 -16.61 -104.34 6.97
N ASP A 14 -16.35 -102.99 6.96
CA ASP A 14 -15.10 -102.47 6.52
C ASP A 14 -13.96 -102.89 7.49
N GLY A 15 -12.82 -103.20 6.96
CA GLY A 15 -11.66 -103.76 7.65
C GLY A 15 -11.75 -105.25 8.05
N THR A 16 -12.90 -105.88 7.93
CA THR A 16 -13.14 -107.29 8.22
C THR A 16 -13.46 -108.07 6.95
N ASP A 17 -14.50 -107.65 6.26
CA ASP A 17 -15.03 -108.33 5.08
C ASP A 17 -14.49 -107.70 3.76
N TYR A 18 -14.11 -106.44 3.81
CA TYR A 18 -13.51 -105.73 2.66
C TYR A 18 -12.58 -104.63 3.13
N THR A 19 -11.70 -104.12 2.27
CA THR A 19 -10.88 -102.92 2.47
C THR A 19 -11.17 -101.92 1.33
N ALA A 20 -11.23 -100.59 1.72
CA ALA A 20 -11.48 -99.52 0.77
C ALA A 20 -10.59 -98.32 1.14
N THR A 21 -9.29 -98.49 1.09
CA THR A 21 -8.29 -97.47 1.61
C THR A 21 -7.80 -96.51 0.54
N ASN A 22 -7.97 -96.82 -0.76
CA ASN A 22 -7.36 -96.01 -1.82
C ASN A 22 -8.34 -95.04 -2.48
N GLY A 23 -9.65 -95.06 -2.10
CA GLY A 23 -10.68 -94.18 -2.63
C GLY A 23 -11.17 -94.50 -4.04
N THR A 24 -10.58 -95.50 -4.68
CA THR A 24 -10.89 -95.90 -6.10
C THR A 24 -11.31 -97.36 -6.30
N SER A 25 -11.05 -98.20 -5.31
CA SER A 25 -11.41 -99.64 -5.36
C SER A 25 -11.75 -100.20 -4.01
N ILE A 26 -12.50 -101.27 -3.99
CA ILE A 26 -12.65 -102.12 -2.80
C ILE A 26 -12.06 -103.44 -3.07
N THR A 27 -11.52 -104.09 -2.05
CA THR A 27 -11.00 -105.45 -2.12
C THR A 27 -11.75 -106.27 -1.07
N LEU A 28 -12.46 -107.31 -1.53
CA LEU A 28 -13.15 -108.25 -0.66
C LEU A 28 -12.11 -109.24 -0.01
N THR A 29 -12.28 -109.48 1.27
CA THR A 29 -11.41 -110.39 2.04
C THR A 29 -11.65 -111.85 1.54
N SER A 30 -12.87 -112.24 1.18
CA SER A 30 -13.24 -113.45 0.58
C SER A 30 -13.69 -113.19 -0.83
N ALA A 31 -13.18 -113.95 -1.82
CA ALA A 31 -13.58 -113.82 -3.21
C ALA A 31 -15.09 -114.10 -3.44
N ALA A 32 -15.74 -113.28 -4.21
CA ALA A 32 -17.13 -113.53 -4.62
C ALA A 32 -17.19 -114.70 -5.65
N GLU A 33 -18.21 -115.54 -5.55
CA GLU A 33 -18.43 -116.66 -6.48
C GLU A 33 -19.23 -116.21 -7.73
N ASN A 34 -19.21 -117.08 -8.74
CA ASN A 34 -19.93 -116.79 -9.96
C ASN A 34 -21.44 -116.74 -9.66
N GLY A 35 -22.08 -115.60 -9.88
CA GLY A 35 -23.49 -115.32 -9.59
C GLY A 35 -23.77 -114.48 -8.40
N ASP A 36 -22.74 -114.15 -7.59
CA ASP A 36 -22.87 -113.26 -6.44
C ASP A 36 -23.11 -111.83 -6.90
N GLN A 37 -24.01 -111.16 -6.21
CA GLN A 37 -24.27 -109.74 -6.45
C GLN A 37 -23.51 -108.86 -5.42
N ILE A 38 -22.62 -108.05 -5.93
CA ILE A 38 -21.90 -107.01 -5.07
C ILE A 38 -22.49 -105.62 -5.40
N VAL A 39 -23.06 -105.01 -4.41
CA VAL A 39 -23.56 -103.61 -4.50
C VAL A 39 -22.68 -102.72 -3.66
N ILE A 40 -22.15 -101.65 -4.28
CA ILE A 40 -21.31 -100.65 -3.64
C ILE A 40 -22.08 -99.33 -3.71
N THR A 41 -22.33 -98.71 -2.57
CA THR A 41 -22.83 -97.38 -2.48
C THR A 41 -21.77 -96.46 -1.86
N SER A 42 -21.35 -95.43 -2.58
CA SER A 42 -20.43 -94.40 -2.03
C SER A 42 -21.17 -93.12 -1.76
N GLN A 43 -20.96 -92.56 -0.58
CA GLN A 43 -21.38 -91.18 -0.27
C GLN A 43 -20.17 -90.25 -0.56
N ALA A 44 -20.28 -89.44 -1.57
CA ALA A 44 -19.33 -88.33 -1.74
C ALA A 44 -19.68 -87.26 -0.80
N ASP A 45 -18.70 -86.71 -0.12
CA ASP A 45 -18.89 -85.49 0.69
C ASP A 45 -19.36 -84.40 -0.28
N PHE A 46 -20.42 -83.67 0.12
CA PHE A 46 -20.89 -82.52 -0.63
C PHE A 46 -19.87 -81.42 -0.50
N ASN A 47 -19.05 -81.21 -1.48
CA ASN A 47 -18.12 -80.11 -1.51
C ASN A 47 -18.90 -78.88 -2.08
N VAL A 48 -19.23 -77.93 -1.21
CA VAL A 48 -19.84 -76.70 -1.65
C VAL A 48 -18.78 -75.95 -2.46
N ALA A 49 -19.01 -75.90 -3.79
CA ALA A 49 -18.12 -75.11 -4.66
C ALA A 49 -18.15 -73.66 -4.23
N ASN A 50 -16.97 -73.04 -4.14
CA ASN A 50 -16.75 -71.63 -3.77
C ASN A 50 -16.95 -71.30 -2.28
N THR A 51 -16.74 -72.21 -1.35
CA THR A 51 -16.57 -71.88 0.06
C THR A 51 -15.12 -71.53 0.33
N TYR A 52 -14.90 -70.34 0.95
CA TYR A 52 -13.57 -70.04 1.46
C TYR A 52 -13.26 -70.84 2.71
N THR A 53 -12.07 -71.36 2.83
CA THR A 53 -11.56 -71.86 4.10
C THR A 53 -11.41 -70.68 5.08
N GLN A 54 -11.38 -70.93 6.37
CA GLN A 54 -11.14 -69.90 7.37
C GLN A 54 -9.88 -69.06 7.01
N ALA A 55 -8.79 -69.72 6.63
CA ALA A 55 -7.56 -69.05 6.23
C ALA A 55 -7.69 -68.19 4.97
N GLN A 56 -8.48 -68.66 3.99
CA GLN A 56 -8.78 -67.92 2.78
C GLN A 56 -9.70 -66.74 3.07
N ALA A 57 -10.70 -66.91 3.94
CA ALA A 57 -11.58 -65.85 4.35
C ALA A 57 -10.82 -64.76 5.13
N ASP A 58 -9.91 -65.16 6.02
CA ASP A 58 -9.04 -64.28 6.81
C ASP A 58 -8.07 -63.46 5.92
N ALA A 59 -7.67 -64.05 4.78
CA ALA A 59 -6.78 -63.36 3.82
C ALA A 59 -7.54 -62.45 2.86
N THR A 60 -8.84 -62.73 2.62
CA THR A 60 -9.64 -62.04 1.60
C THR A 60 -10.58 -60.99 2.19
N PHE A 61 -11.14 -61.26 3.36
CA PHE A 61 -12.10 -60.37 4.01
C PHE A 61 -11.51 -59.68 5.24
N LEU A 62 -11.90 -58.43 5.45
CA LEU A 62 -11.50 -57.67 6.62
C LEU A 62 -12.24 -58.14 7.88
N LYS A 63 -11.50 -58.48 8.93
CA LYS A 63 -12.09 -58.71 10.25
C LYS A 63 -12.42 -57.38 10.93
N PRO A 64 -13.38 -57.34 11.85
CA PRO A 64 -13.73 -56.09 12.58
C PRO A 64 -12.56 -55.45 13.32
N ALA A 65 -11.49 -56.18 13.60
CA ALA A 65 -10.28 -55.71 14.31
C ALA A 65 -9.07 -55.57 13.38
N SER A 66 -9.21 -55.74 12.06
CA SER A 66 -8.06 -55.71 11.14
C SER A 66 -7.75 -54.23 10.76
N THR A 67 -6.45 -53.86 10.78
CA THR A 67 -5.99 -52.63 10.14
C THR A 67 -5.95 -52.80 8.64
N LEU A 68 -6.54 -51.86 7.92
CA LEU A 68 -6.44 -51.75 6.46
C LEU A 68 -5.05 -51.25 6.10
N ASP A 69 -4.32 -52.05 5.34
CA ASP A 69 -3.08 -51.60 4.70
C ASP A 69 -3.47 -50.65 3.55
N ALA A 70 -3.09 -49.38 3.69
CA ALA A 70 -3.38 -48.33 2.69
C ALA A 70 -2.83 -48.68 1.29
N THR A 71 -1.79 -49.52 1.21
CA THR A 71 -1.22 -49.97 -0.09
C THR A 71 -2.12 -50.91 -0.87
N LYS A 72 -3.13 -51.50 -0.20
CA LYS A 72 -4.12 -52.45 -0.84
C LYS A 72 -5.42 -51.77 -1.23
N LEU A 73 -5.55 -50.48 -0.96
CA LEU A 73 -6.70 -49.70 -1.36
C LEU A 73 -6.47 -49.13 -2.78
N SER A 74 -7.21 -49.62 -3.75
CA SER A 74 -7.19 -49.09 -5.12
C SER A 74 -8.61 -48.64 -5.51
N GLY A 75 -8.71 -47.42 -6.09
CA GLY A 75 -9.96 -46.80 -6.48
C GLY A 75 -10.48 -45.74 -5.49
N ALA A 76 -11.57 -45.06 -5.87
CA ALA A 76 -12.19 -44.06 -4.99
C ALA A 76 -12.89 -44.79 -3.83
N LEU A 77 -12.56 -44.37 -2.60
CA LEU A 77 -13.31 -44.83 -1.41
C LEU A 77 -14.74 -44.29 -1.50
N PRO A 78 -15.76 -45.06 -1.12
CA PRO A 78 -17.12 -44.52 -0.93
C PRO A 78 -17.07 -43.33 0.03
N ALA A 79 -17.96 -42.36 -0.13
CA ALA A 79 -18.06 -41.21 0.77
C ALA A 79 -18.26 -41.70 2.22
N ILE A 80 -17.18 -41.73 2.98
CA ILE A 80 -17.19 -42.10 4.39
C ILE A 80 -17.39 -40.82 5.19
N SER A 81 -18.35 -40.81 6.12
CA SER A 81 -18.50 -39.71 7.07
C SER A 81 -17.18 -39.51 7.83
N GLY A 82 -16.59 -38.31 7.73
CA GLY A 82 -15.33 -37.96 8.42
C GLY A 82 -15.38 -38.08 9.95
N ALA A 83 -16.58 -38.26 10.54
CA ALA A 83 -16.79 -38.37 11.97
C ALA A 83 -16.10 -39.61 12.61
N ASN A 84 -15.79 -40.65 11.81
CA ASN A 84 -15.15 -41.89 12.28
C ASN A 84 -13.70 -42.03 11.81
N LEU A 85 -13.13 -41.03 11.16
CA LEU A 85 -11.73 -40.99 10.75
C LEU A 85 -10.88 -40.48 11.91
N THR A 86 -10.40 -41.39 12.77
CA THR A 86 -9.45 -41.06 13.84
C THR A 86 -8.01 -41.18 13.33
N GLY A 87 -7.14 -40.23 13.67
CA GLY A 87 -5.74 -40.24 13.26
C GLY A 87 -5.42 -39.45 12.00
N ILE A 88 -6.40 -38.84 11.33
CA ILE A 88 -6.10 -37.80 10.35
C ILE A 88 -5.72 -36.56 11.16
N ALA A 89 -4.44 -36.28 11.23
CA ALA A 89 -3.97 -34.97 11.65
C ALA A 89 -4.39 -33.96 10.58
N ALA A 90 -5.66 -33.53 10.62
CA ALA A 90 -6.16 -32.42 9.82
C ALA A 90 -5.59 -31.13 10.40
N SER A 91 -4.29 -30.93 10.31
CA SER A 91 -3.73 -29.60 10.46
C SER A 91 -3.91 -28.89 9.12
N LEU A 92 -4.48 -27.70 9.15
CA LEU A 92 -4.54 -26.81 7.96
C LEU A 92 -3.17 -26.66 7.29
N SER A 93 -2.09 -26.83 8.03
CA SER A 93 -0.72 -26.84 7.53
C SER A 93 -0.37 -28.04 6.61
N ALA A 94 -1.18 -29.08 6.58
CA ALA A 94 -1.02 -30.23 5.66
C ALA A 94 -1.77 -30.04 4.34
N LEU A 95 -2.58 -29.00 4.20
CA LEU A 95 -3.23 -28.66 2.94
C LEU A 95 -2.23 -27.91 2.04
N THR A 96 -2.13 -28.32 0.79
CA THR A 96 -1.25 -27.66 -0.21
C THR A 96 -1.70 -26.24 -0.52
N ASP A 97 -2.97 -25.93 -0.26
CA ASP A 97 -3.60 -24.64 -0.54
C ASP A 97 -3.65 -23.70 0.68
N CYS A 98 -2.96 -24.08 1.78
CA CYS A 98 -2.94 -23.30 2.99
C CYS A 98 -1.52 -23.24 3.60
N THR A 99 -1.10 -22.05 3.99
CA THR A 99 0.09 -21.82 4.82
C THR A 99 -0.31 -21.32 6.20
N VAL A 100 0.17 -21.99 7.24
CA VAL A 100 0.05 -21.53 8.62
C VAL A 100 1.42 -21.02 9.10
N SER A 101 1.50 -19.73 9.42
CA SER A 101 2.75 -19.03 9.75
C SER A 101 2.61 -18.23 11.04
N THR A 102 3.72 -17.74 11.58
CA THR A 102 3.78 -16.77 12.69
C THR A 102 3.83 -15.32 12.21
N SER A 103 3.99 -15.11 10.90
CA SER A 103 4.07 -13.79 10.25
C SER A 103 3.04 -13.66 9.15
N ASN A 104 2.76 -12.43 8.74
CA ASN A 104 1.93 -12.13 7.56
C ASN A 104 2.67 -12.53 6.28
N PRO A 105 1.94 -12.79 5.17
CA PRO A 105 2.57 -13.03 3.89
C PRO A 105 3.30 -11.77 3.41
N ALA A 106 4.40 -11.95 2.68
CA ALA A 106 5.14 -10.88 2.04
C ALA A 106 4.78 -10.77 0.55
N LEU A 107 5.16 -9.68 -0.11
CA LEU A 107 4.94 -9.45 -1.54
C LEU A 107 5.59 -10.51 -2.44
N ASN A 108 6.55 -11.25 -1.92
CA ASN A 108 7.26 -12.32 -2.62
C ASN A 108 6.93 -13.72 -2.05
N SER A 109 5.90 -13.84 -1.23
CA SER A 109 5.41 -15.14 -0.74
C SER A 109 4.66 -15.84 -1.86
N ASN A 110 5.37 -16.69 -2.63
CA ASN A 110 4.82 -17.41 -3.79
C ASN A 110 4.51 -18.89 -3.43
N PRO A 111 3.32 -19.20 -2.95
CA PRO A 111 2.92 -20.58 -2.74
C PRO A 111 2.73 -21.30 -4.08
N THR A 112 3.07 -22.59 -4.12
CA THR A 112 2.96 -23.41 -5.36
C THR A 112 1.54 -23.57 -5.87
N SER A 113 0.53 -23.45 -4.99
CA SER A 113 -0.89 -23.50 -5.39
C SER A 113 -1.37 -22.24 -6.11
N GLY A 114 -0.61 -21.14 -6.07
CA GLY A 114 -0.95 -19.91 -6.77
C GLY A 114 -2.14 -19.16 -6.18
N VAL A 115 -2.89 -18.46 -7.03
CA VAL A 115 -4.08 -17.68 -6.67
C VAL A 115 -5.12 -18.55 -5.97
N GLY A 116 -5.73 -18.03 -4.91
CA GLY A 116 -6.66 -18.76 -4.04
C GLY A 116 -5.98 -19.38 -2.81
N HIS A 117 -4.65 -19.37 -2.73
CA HIS A 117 -3.93 -19.86 -1.54
C HIS A 117 -4.33 -19.09 -0.29
N MET A 118 -4.62 -19.81 0.79
CA MET A 118 -4.94 -19.24 2.09
C MET A 118 -3.68 -19.13 2.95
N TRP A 119 -3.50 -18.00 3.62
CA TRP A 119 -2.43 -17.79 4.61
C TRP A 119 -3.04 -17.43 5.95
N ILE A 120 -2.67 -18.16 6.99
CA ILE A 120 -3.14 -17.94 8.36
C ILE A 120 -1.96 -17.54 9.23
N ASN A 121 -1.99 -16.33 9.77
CA ASN A 121 -1.07 -15.90 10.80
C ASN A 121 -1.60 -16.33 12.18
N LYS A 122 -1.02 -17.39 12.74
CA LYS A 122 -1.45 -17.94 14.05
C LYS A 122 -1.09 -17.03 15.24
N THR A 123 -0.25 -16.00 15.04
CA THR A 123 0.12 -15.04 16.08
C THR A 123 -0.89 -13.91 16.17
N SER A 124 -1.31 -13.34 15.04
CA SER A 124 -2.29 -12.23 14.99
C SER A 124 -3.73 -12.71 14.79
N GLY A 125 -3.94 -13.94 14.34
CA GLY A 125 -5.27 -14.45 13.94
C GLY A 125 -5.73 -13.98 12.56
N GLU A 126 -4.91 -13.23 11.85
CA GLU A 126 -5.24 -12.71 10.52
C GLU A 126 -5.22 -13.81 9.46
N GLN A 127 -6.11 -13.69 8.50
CA GLN A 127 -6.25 -14.62 7.38
C GLN A 127 -6.17 -13.85 6.06
N TYR A 128 -5.40 -14.40 5.10
CA TYR A 128 -5.19 -13.77 3.81
C TYR A 128 -5.49 -14.76 2.68
N ILE A 129 -5.98 -14.25 1.55
CA ILE A 129 -6.15 -14.99 0.32
C ILE A 129 -5.30 -14.34 -0.77
N LEU A 130 -4.47 -15.12 -1.46
CA LEU A 130 -3.69 -14.67 -2.60
C LEU A 130 -4.62 -14.44 -3.80
N THR A 131 -4.67 -13.21 -4.30
CA THR A 131 -5.50 -12.84 -5.45
C THR A 131 -4.68 -12.52 -6.71
N ASP A 132 -3.37 -12.28 -6.54
CA ASP A 132 -2.42 -12.11 -7.64
C ASP A 132 -1.08 -12.74 -7.23
N ALA A 133 -0.57 -13.65 -8.03
CA ALA A 133 0.67 -14.41 -7.80
C ALA A 133 1.85 -13.89 -8.64
N THR A 134 1.81 -12.63 -9.09
CA THR A 134 2.92 -12.03 -9.85
C THR A 134 4.17 -11.96 -8.98
N ALA A 135 5.26 -12.55 -9.46
CA ALA A 135 6.51 -12.61 -8.72
C ALA A 135 7.02 -11.20 -8.31
N GLY A 136 7.24 -11.01 -7.00
CA GLY A 136 7.64 -9.72 -6.43
C GLY A 136 6.52 -8.68 -6.29
N GLY A 137 5.29 -9.03 -6.67
CA GLY A 137 4.12 -8.14 -6.63
C GLY A 137 2.84 -8.86 -6.21
N ASN A 138 2.94 -9.92 -5.41
CA ASN A 138 1.79 -10.68 -4.93
C ASN A 138 0.77 -9.79 -4.24
N ASN A 139 -0.50 -10.02 -4.53
CA ASN A 139 -1.60 -9.35 -3.84
C ASN A 139 -2.31 -10.31 -2.89
N TRP A 140 -2.22 -10.01 -1.60
CA TRP A 140 -2.86 -10.75 -0.53
C TRP A 140 -3.99 -9.92 0.08
N ILE A 141 -5.21 -10.42 0.05
CA ILE A 141 -6.36 -9.77 0.69
C ILE A 141 -6.54 -10.34 2.08
N ASN A 142 -6.53 -9.48 3.10
CA ASN A 142 -6.90 -9.86 4.46
C ASN A 142 -8.43 -10.03 4.53
N VAL A 143 -8.88 -11.25 4.83
CA VAL A 143 -10.31 -11.59 4.93
C VAL A 143 -10.79 -11.69 6.39
N GLY A 144 -9.88 -11.56 7.36
CA GLY A 144 -10.19 -11.70 8.79
C GLY A 144 -10.60 -10.41 9.48
N ILE A 145 -10.15 -9.24 9.03
CA ILE A 145 -10.41 -7.93 9.66
C ILE A 145 -10.80 -6.84 8.64
N GLY A 146 -11.49 -7.20 7.56
CA GLY A 146 -11.84 -6.22 6.50
C GLY A 146 -10.66 -5.93 5.57
N SER A 147 -10.92 -5.19 4.53
CA SER A 147 -10.11 -4.98 3.33
C SER A 147 -8.72 -4.32 3.55
N VAL A 148 -7.79 -4.99 4.20
CA VAL A 148 -6.38 -4.59 4.12
C VAL A 148 -5.70 -5.45 3.05
N SER A 149 -5.47 -4.88 1.90
CA SER A 149 -4.71 -5.52 0.82
C SER A 149 -3.22 -5.43 1.12
N ILE A 150 -2.52 -6.59 1.14
CA ILE A 150 -1.05 -6.64 1.09
C ILE A 150 -0.68 -6.86 -0.38
N GLY A 151 -0.67 -5.81 -1.13
CA GLY A 151 -0.21 -5.74 -2.51
C GLY A 151 0.82 -4.62 -2.66
N PRO A 152 1.45 -4.48 -3.82
CA PRO A 152 2.28 -3.32 -4.08
C PRO A 152 1.46 -2.04 -3.85
N PHE A 153 2.09 -1.04 -3.26
CA PHE A 153 1.42 0.24 -3.06
C PHE A 153 1.18 0.91 -4.42
N ILE A 154 -0.09 1.15 -4.74
CA ILE A 154 -0.49 1.80 -6.00
C ILE A 154 -1.29 3.05 -5.67
N ALA A 155 -0.81 4.18 -6.18
CA ALA A 155 -1.49 5.45 -6.07
C ALA A 155 -1.49 6.20 -7.41
N THR A 156 -2.49 7.04 -7.60
CA THR A 156 -2.70 7.88 -8.78
C THR A 156 -2.91 9.33 -8.37
N GLY A 157 -2.88 10.25 -9.33
CA GLY A 157 -3.10 11.68 -9.12
C GLY A 157 -1.83 12.50 -9.27
N GLY A 158 -1.99 13.76 -9.68
CA GLY A 158 -0.89 14.65 -10.05
C GLY A 158 -0.08 14.16 -11.25
N THR A 159 1.03 14.82 -11.54
CA THR A 159 2.02 14.36 -12.52
C THR A 159 2.95 13.36 -11.85
N ILE A 160 3.07 12.15 -12.42
CA ILE A 160 3.85 11.06 -11.83
C ILE A 160 5.21 10.97 -12.49
N THR A 161 6.28 10.96 -11.68
CA THR A 161 7.65 10.67 -12.11
C THR A 161 8.29 9.63 -11.21
N THR A 162 9.27 8.88 -11.73
CA THR A 162 10.03 7.90 -10.93
C THR A 162 11.51 8.24 -11.02
N SER A 163 12.18 8.36 -9.89
CA SER A 163 13.58 8.67 -9.80
C SER A 163 14.19 8.13 -8.51
N SER A 164 15.38 7.55 -8.61
CA SER A 164 16.21 7.12 -7.46
C SER A 164 15.45 6.22 -6.46
N GLY A 165 14.63 5.27 -6.94
CA GLY A 165 13.88 4.33 -6.10
C GLY A 165 12.62 4.93 -5.45
N TYR A 166 12.19 6.12 -5.89
CA TYR A 166 10.97 6.78 -5.43
C TYR A 166 10.03 7.06 -6.59
N LYS A 167 8.74 6.98 -6.33
CA LYS A 167 7.69 7.52 -7.18
C LYS A 167 7.19 8.84 -6.59
N TYR A 168 7.15 9.87 -7.43
CA TYR A 168 6.73 11.23 -7.08
C TYR A 168 5.38 11.55 -7.71
N HIS A 169 4.52 12.22 -6.97
CA HIS A 169 3.26 12.79 -7.42
C HIS A 169 3.29 14.29 -7.22
N THR A 170 3.32 15.04 -8.30
CA THR A 170 3.43 16.50 -8.30
C THR A 170 2.09 17.14 -8.61
N PHE A 171 1.59 17.98 -7.71
CA PHE A 171 0.35 18.73 -7.84
C PHE A 171 0.66 20.21 -7.99
N THR A 172 0.37 20.78 -9.16
CA THR A 172 0.43 22.20 -9.47
C THR A 172 -0.97 22.83 -9.50
N SER A 173 -2.01 22.01 -9.36
CA SER A 173 -3.41 22.36 -9.18
C SER A 173 -4.07 21.40 -8.18
N SER A 174 -5.17 21.83 -7.58
CA SER A 174 -5.93 21.00 -6.64
C SER A 174 -6.43 19.71 -7.30
N GLY A 175 -6.46 18.63 -6.54
CA GLY A 175 -6.86 17.30 -7.02
C GLY A 175 -6.78 16.25 -5.92
N ASN A 176 -6.86 15.00 -6.30
CA ASN A 176 -6.79 13.87 -5.35
C ASN A 176 -5.52 13.04 -5.58
N PHE A 177 -4.86 12.68 -4.48
CA PHE A 177 -3.95 11.56 -4.43
C PHE A 177 -4.75 10.34 -3.99
N THR A 178 -5.02 9.43 -4.92
CA THR A 178 -5.89 8.27 -4.68
C THR A 178 -5.05 7.01 -4.57
N THR A 179 -5.05 6.41 -3.37
CA THR A 179 -4.47 5.09 -3.14
C THR A 179 -5.51 4.05 -3.52
N THR A 180 -5.19 3.20 -4.50
CA THR A 180 -6.07 2.13 -4.98
C THR A 180 -5.72 0.78 -4.38
N GLN A 181 -4.46 0.60 -3.94
CA GLN A 181 -3.98 -0.67 -3.39
C GLN A 181 -2.83 -0.46 -2.41
N GLY A 182 -2.76 -1.31 -1.40
CA GLY A 182 -1.69 -1.33 -0.40
C GLY A 182 -1.72 -0.19 0.60
N THR A 183 -0.71 -0.14 1.43
CA THR A 183 -0.47 0.89 2.43
C THR A 183 1.00 1.30 2.37
N SER A 184 1.29 2.59 2.45
CA SER A 184 2.66 3.09 2.47
C SER A 184 2.81 4.34 3.31
N SER A 185 4.03 4.56 3.81
CA SER A 185 4.44 5.87 4.34
C SER A 185 4.75 6.77 3.17
N VAL A 186 4.03 7.87 3.06
CA VAL A 186 4.20 8.89 2.01
C VAL A 186 4.82 10.13 2.62
N GLU A 187 5.97 10.54 2.09
CA GLU A 187 6.60 11.82 2.42
C GLU A 187 5.96 12.93 1.59
N TYR A 188 5.84 14.13 2.20
CA TYR A 188 5.31 15.29 1.49
C TYR A 188 6.15 16.54 1.66
N MET A 189 6.13 17.38 0.62
CA MET A 189 6.47 18.80 0.65
C MET A 189 5.23 19.57 0.25
N LEU A 190 4.78 20.50 1.09
CA LEU A 190 3.56 21.29 0.95
C LEU A 190 3.93 22.77 0.97
N VAL A 191 3.71 23.46 -0.14
CA VAL A 191 4.00 24.89 -0.29
C VAL A 191 2.72 25.62 -0.63
N ALA A 192 2.39 26.67 0.14
CA ALA A 192 1.25 27.53 -0.12
C ALA A 192 1.55 28.60 -1.18
N GLY A 193 0.52 29.32 -1.65
CA GLY A 193 0.69 30.43 -2.57
C GLY A 193 1.37 31.64 -1.92
N GLY A 194 2.25 32.32 -2.65
CA GLY A 194 2.91 33.54 -2.23
C GLY A 194 1.98 34.76 -2.20
N GLY A 195 2.28 35.71 -1.34
CA GLY A 195 1.59 37.01 -1.23
C GLY A 195 1.94 37.96 -2.37
N GLY A 196 0.99 38.81 -2.75
CA GLY A 196 1.24 39.91 -3.69
C GLY A 196 2.01 41.06 -3.05
N SER A 197 2.81 41.79 -3.81
CA SER A 197 3.50 42.98 -3.33
C SER A 197 2.54 44.16 -3.07
N GLY A 198 3.03 45.15 -2.35
CA GLY A 198 2.38 46.47 -2.27
C GLY A 198 2.45 47.23 -3.58
N LYS A 199 1.56 48.20 -3.75
CA LYS A 199 1.62 49.17 -4.85
C LYS A 199 2.61 50.29 -4.58
N PHE A 200 3.09 50.96 -5.63
CA PHE A 200 3.75 52.25 -5.50
C PHE A 200 2.68 53.36 -5.31
N ASP A 201 2.94 54.24 -4.36
CA ASP A 201 2.12 55.41 -4.10
C ASP A 201 3.05 56.56 -3.64
N ALA A 202 3.40 57.46 -4.53
CA ALA A 202 4.45 58.46 -4.36
C ALA A 202 4.35 59.20 -2.99
N PRO A 203 5.47 59.42 -2.29
CA PRO A 203 6.84 59.04 -2.64
C PRO A 203 7.26 57.63 -2.19
N ASN A 204 6.38 56.83 -1.61
CA ASN A 204 6.71 55.58 -0.95
C ASN A 204 6.55 54.35 -1.86
N TYR A 205 7.54 53.52 -1.83
CA TYR A 205 7.55 52.26 -2.58
C TYR A 205 6.99 51.11 -1.74
N GLY A 206 6.12 50.29 -2.37
CA GLY A 206 5.45 49.16 -1.71
C GLY A 206 6.43 48.05 -1.30
N GLY A 207 6.10 47.34 -0.24
CA GLY A 207 6.87 46.20 0.23
C GLY A 207 6.71 44.98 -0.69
N GLY A 208 7.67 44.09 -0.67
CA GLY A 208 7.59 42.79 -1.34
C GLY A 208 6.59 41.84 -0.67
N GLY A 209 5.96 40.97 -1.45
CA GLY A 209 5.11 39.90 -0.93
C GLY A 209 5.92 38.82 -0.21
N GLY A 210 5.39 38.30 0.89
CA GLY A 210 5.98 37.15 1.59
C GLY A 210 5.78 35.85 0.82
N ALA A 211 6.67 34.90 0.97
CA ALA A 211 6.52 33.55 0.43
C ALA A 211 5.37 32.81 1.08
N GLY A 212 4.75 31.88 0.36
CA GLY A 212 3.88 30.86 0.92
C GLY A 212 4.58 30.00 1.98
N GLY A 213 3.88 29.61 3.02
CA GLY A 213 4.39 28.70 4.02
C GLY A 213 4.84 27.36 3.40
N LEU A 214 5.95 26.81 3.90
CA LEU A 214 6.43 25.50 3.49
C LEU A 214 6.47 24.56 4.69
N LEU A 215 5.78 23.43 4.55
CA LEU A 215 5.76 22.32 5.48
C LEU A 215 6.21 21.03 4.79
N ALA A 216 6.80 20.14 5.58
CA ALA A 216 7.12 18.79 5.13
C ALA A 216 6.91 17.80 6.28
N GLY A 217 6.69 16.56 5.93
CA GLY A 217 6.44 15.49 6.88
C GLY A 217 6.07 14.20 6.18
N THR A 218 5.43 13.33 6.92
CA THR A 218 4.96 12.02 6.44
C THR A 218 3.52 11.78 6.86
N PHE A 219 2.81 10.95 6.11
CA PHE A 219 1.53 10.39 6.51
C PHE A 219 1.43 8.94 6.01
N THR A 220 0.61 8.13 6.65
CA THR A 220 0.29 6.79 6.16
C THR A 220 -0.86 6.87 5.17
N ALA A 221 -0.60 6.49 3.93
CA ALA A 221 -1.61 6.37 2.89
C ALA A 221 -2.22 4.97 2.94
N VAL A 222 -3.54 4.91 2.99
CA VAL A 222 -4.36 3.70 2.88
C VAL A 222 -5.32 3.86 1.72
N ALA A 223 -5.98 2.79 1.28
CA ALA A 223 -6.97 2.84 0.19
C ALA A 223 -8.00 3.95 0.43
N GLY A 224 -8.12 4.87 -0.52
CA GLY A 224 -8.97 6.06 -0.44
C GLY A 224 -8.33 7.29 -1.08
N ALA A 225 -9.06 8.40 -1.07
CA ALA A 225 -8.64 9.65 -1.71
C ALA A 225 -8.18 10.67 -0.66
N THR A 226 -6.89 11.01 -0.69
CA THR A 226 -6.32 12.17 0.03
C THR A 226 -6.51 13.41 -0.83
N VAL A 227 -7.22 14.42 -0.31
CA VAL A 227 -7.52 15.65 -1.04
C VAL A 227 -6.34 16.62 -0.94
N ILE A 228 -5.86 17.06 -2.09
CA ILE A 228 -4.79 18.06 -2.23
C ILE A 228 -5.40 19.37 -2.68
N THR A 229 -5.19 20.42 -1.89
CA THR A 229 -5.56 21.79 -2.26
C THR A 229 -4.30 22.61 -2.50
N ILE A 230 -4.23 23.27 -3.65
CA ILE A 230 -3.13 24.18 -4.02
C ILE A 230 -3.59 25.63 -3.86
N GLY A 231 -2.86 26.36 -3.02
CA GLY A 231 -3.11 27.77 -2.83
C GLY A 231 -2.68 28.61 -4.04
N ALA A 232 -3.56 29.45 -4.51
CA ALA A 232 -3.24 30.40 -5.58
C ALA A 232 -2.24 31.45 -5.07
N GLY A 233 -1.35 31.91 -5.95
CA GLY A 233 -0.59 33.13 -5.73
C GLY A 233 -1.56 34.32 -5.71
N ALA A 234 -1.34 35.25 -4.78
CA ALA A 234 -2.21 36.39 -4.62
C ALA A 234 -1.98 37.47 -5.69
N THR A 235 -3.02 38.15 -6.11
CA THR A 235 -2.88 39.45 -6.78
C THR A 235 -2.25 40.45 -5.80
N TRP A 236 -1.70 41.55 -6.33
CA TRP A 236 -1.07 42.59 -5.51
C TRP A 236 -1.97 43.05 -4.35
N GLY A 237 -1.37 43.37 -3.23
CA GLY A 237 -2.07 43.83 -2.04
C GLY A 237 -2.93 42.80 -1.30
N ASN A 238 -2.83 41.52 -1.64
CA ASN A 238 -3.55 40.43 -0.99
C ASN A 238 -2.60 39.34 -0.48
N ASN A 239 -3.05 38.60 0.53
CA ASN A 239 -2.34 37.42 1.01
C ASN A 239 -2.54 36.24 0.04
N GLY A 240 -1.56 35.36 -0.04
CA GLY A 240 -1.62 34.13 -0.80
C GLY A 240 -2.66 33.14 -0.28
N GLY A 241 -3.06 32.21 -1.12
CA GLY A 241 -3.95 31.11 -0.77
C GLY A 241 -3.23 30.03 0.03
N ALA A 242 -3.91 29.42 1.00
CA ALA A 242 -3.39 28.28 1.73
C ALA A 242 -3.37 27.01 0.85
N SER A 243 -2.37 26.15 1.03
CA SER A 243 -2.37 24.79 0.48
C SER A 243 -2.60 23.77 1.59
N SER A 244 -3.23 22.64 1.28
CA SER A 244 -3.49 21.61 2.28
C SER A 244 -3.44 20.20 1.72
N ILE A 245 -3.13 19.26 2.63
CA ILE A 245 -3.24 17.82 2.44
C ILE A 245 -4.25 17.31 3.47
N ALA A 246 -5.44 16.92 3.02
CA ALA A 246 -6.46 16.28 3.86
C ALA A 246 -6.41 14.78 3.63
N VAL A 247 -5.73 14.08 4.54
CA VAL A 247 -5.50 12.63 4.45
C VAL A 247 -6.82 11.90 4.65
N TYR A 248 -7.08 10.89 3.83
CA TYR A 248 -8.30 10.07 3.90
C TYR A 248 -8.55 9.50 5.32
N SER A 249 -7.50 9.19 6.07
CA SER A 249 -7.58 8.69 7.45
C SER A 249 -7.92 9.78 8.51
N GLY A 250 -8.17 11.03 8.10
CA GLY A 250 -8.79 12.07 8.94
C GLY A 250 -7.91 13.22 9.42
N SER A 251 -6.59 13.26 9.14
CA SER A 251 -5.74 14.41 9.47
C SER A 251 -5.65 15.40 8.30
N THR A 252 -5.62 16.71 8.62
CA THR A 252 -5.38 17.77 7.63
C THR A 252 -4.17 18.58 8.02
N THR A 253 -3.21 18.69 7.12
CA THR A 253 -2.05 19.60 7.26
C THR A 253 -2.24 20.79 6.35
N THR A 254 -2.08 22.01 6.86
CA THR A 254 -2.29 23.25 6.09
C THR A 254 -1.06 24.14 6.18
N ALA A 255 -0.53 24.53 5.03
CA ALA A 255 0.45 25.59 4.88
C ALA A 255 -0.27 26.93 4.63
N VAL A 256 0.11 27.95 5.35
CA VAL A 256 -0.51 29.29 5.31
C VAL A 256 0.03 30.06 4.11
N GLY A 257 -0.84 30.77 3.38
CA GLY A 257 -0.44 31.64 2.27
C GLY A 257 0.52 32.74 2.71
N GLY A 258 1.34 33.23 1.79
CA GLY A 258 2.27 34.33 2.03
C GLY A 258 1.58 35.66 2.34
N GLY A 259 2.17 36.47 3.20
CA GLY A 259 1.65 37.80 3.57
C GLY A 259 1.80 38.80 2.42
N LYS A 260 0.81 39.69 2.25
CA LYS A 260 0.87 40.82 1.30
C LYS A 260 1.97 41.82 1.69
N GLY A 261 2.60 42.46 0.71
CA GLY A 261 3.46 43.61 0.91
C GLY A 261 2.69 44.85 1.36
N GLY A 262 3.34 45.69 2.17
CA GLY A 262 2.80 46.97 2.65
C GLY A 262 2.53 47.93 1.50
N ARG A 263 1.45 48.73 1.64
CA ARG A 263 1.02 49.74 0.65
C ARG A 263 0.38 50.91 1.37
N THR A 264 0.46 52.11 0.78
CA THR A 264 -0.41 53.22 1.18
C THR A 264 -1.86 52.88 0.83
N ALA A 265 -2.73 52.90 1.81
CA ALA A 265 -4.17 52.92 1.63
C ALA A 265 -4.74 53.87 2.69
N ALA A 266 -5.85 54.55 2.39
CA ALA A 266 -6.42 55.58 3.24
C ALA A 266 -6.73 55.17 4.69
N SER A 267 -6.56 53.90 5.06
CA SER A 267 -6.88 53.39 6.38
C SER A 267 -5.95 52.30 6.95
N SER A 268 -4.96 51.78 6.21
CA SER A 268 -3.97 50.85 6.77
C SER A 268 -2.77 50.59 5.86
N ASN A 269 -1.59 51.04 6.30
CA ASN A 269 -0.30 50.77 5.63
C ASN A 269 0.26 49.37 5.93
N THR A 270 -0.50 48.46 6.53
CA THR A 270 -0.01 47.22 7.09
C THR A 270 0.34 46.20 6.04
N SER A 271 1.55 45.68 6.10
CA SER A 271 1.93 44.43 5.51
C SER A 271 1.21 43.24 6.16
N GLY A 272 0.98 42.18 5.40
CA GLY A 272 0.30 40.98 5.88
C GLY A 272 1.25 40.01 6.56
N SER A 273 0.81 39.44 7.67
CA SER A 273 1.39 38.20 8.19
C SER A 273 0.91 37.00 7.36
N GLY A 274 1.69 35.95 7.29
CA GLY A 274 1.40 34.77 6.50
C GLY A 274 2.33 33.61 6.77
N GLY A 275 2.42 32.64 5.87
CA GLY A 275 3.45 31.61 5.93
C GLY A 275 4.82 32.25 6.10
N SER A 276 5.17 33.19 5.18
CA SER A 276 6.17 34.23 5.43
C SER A 276 5.49 35.59 5.35
N GLY A 277 5.97 36.55 6.10
CA GLY A 277 5.41 37.90 6.15
C GLY A 277 5.78 38.78 4.98
N GLY A 278 4.91 39.71 4.61
CA GLY A 278 5.21 40.73 3.60
C GLY A 278 6.14 41.80 4.16
N GLY A 279 6.96 42.38 3.29
CA GLY A 279 7.79 43.57 3.61
C GLY A 279 6.92 44.82 3.80
N SER A 280 7.37 45.78 4.62
CA SER A 280 6.61 47.01 4.81
C SER A 280 6.81 48.01 3.68
N LEU A 281 5.92 48.99 3.62
CA LEU A 281 6.04 50.19 2.80
C LEU A 281 7.27 50.99 3.21
N GLY A 282 7.89 51.74 2.30
CA GLY A 282 8.87 52.77 2.64
C GLY A 282 8.31 53.72 3.73
N ASN A 283 9.14 54.13 4.66
CA ASN A 283 8.80 54.89 5.88
C ASN A 283 7.90 54.15 6.90
N ASP A 284 7.69 52.85 6.77
CA ASP A 284 6.90 52.08 7.74
C ASP A 284 7.75 50.95 8.34
N ALA A 285 7.64 50.78 9.66
CA ALA A 285 8.34 49.72 10.37
C ALA A 285 7.49 48.46 10.57
N ASN A 286 6.23 48.44 10.10
CA ASN A 286 5.27 47.35 10.35
C ASN A 286 5.34 46.29 9.27
N GLN A 287 6.40 45.52 9.26
CA GLN A 287 6.52 44.33 8.40
C GLN A 287 5.61 43.19 8.90
N GLY A 288 5.19 42.33 8.00
CA GLY A 288 4.41 41.14 8.32
C GLY A 288 5.24 40.07 9.03
N SER A 289 4.63 39.37 9.96
CA SER A 289 5.25 38.22 10.65
C SER A 289 5.10 36.95 9.85
N GLY A 290 6.10 36.08 9.92
CA GLY A 290 5.99 34.69 9.43
C GLY A 290 5.31 33.78 10.45
N THR A 291 4.64 32.74 9.98
CA THR A 291 4.12 31.65 10.83
C THR A 291 5.29 30.75 11.26
N SER A 292 5.42 30.55 12.56
CA SER A 292 6.45 29.67 13.13
C SER A 292 6.48 28.30 12.45
N GLY A 293 7.65 27.84 12.05
CA GLY A 293 7.87 26.59 11.33
C GLY A 293 7.52 26.61 9.84
N GLN A 294 6.86 27.68 9.34
CA GLN A 294 6.45 27.79 7.93
C GLN A 294 7.24 28.82 7.13
N GLY A 295 7.69 29.90 7.76
CA GLY A 295 8.46 30.95 7.11
C GLY A 295 8.91 32.05 8.08
N ASN A 296 9.48 33.11 7.55
CA ASN A 296 10.08 34.22 8.33
C ASN A 296 9.37 35.56 8.06
N ALA A 297 9.64 36.54 8.90
CA ALA A 297 9.09 37.88 8.75
C ALA A 297 9.63 38.59 7.49
N GLY A 298 8.89 39.56 7.01
CA GLY A 298 9.36 40.54 6.03
C GLY A 298 10.34 41.54 6.63
N GLY A 299 10.94 42.35 5.76
CA GLY A 299 11.79 43.49 6.13
C GLY A 299 10.99 44.77 6.39
N SER A 300 11.47 45.64 7.25
CA SER A 300 10.91 46.98 7.47
C SER A 300 11.33 47.96 6.36
N GLY A 301 10.53 48.99 6.14
CA GLY A 301 10.83 50.10 5.23
C GLY A 301 11.31 51.39 5.96
N SER A 302 11.62 51.31 7.27
CA SER A 302 11.98 52.45 8.08
C SER A 302 13.30 53.11 7.65
N GLY A 303 13.32 54.42 7.57
CA GLY A 303 14.52 55.22 7.28
C GLY A 303 14.68 55.67 5.84
N GLY A 304 13.69 55.45 4.97
CA GLY A 304 13.71 55.93 3.58
C GLY A 304 12.42 55.59 2.85
N ASN A 305 12.36 55.92 1.55
CA ASN A 305 11.15 55.70 0.75
C ASN A 305 11.04 54.28 0.20
N PHE A 306 12.09 53.49 0.30
CA PHE A 306 12.13 52.14 -0.31
C PHE A 306 11.47 51.06 0.55
N GLY A 307 10.72 50.23 -0.08
CA GLY A 307 10.00 49.13 0.57
C GLY A 307 10.92 48.04 1.09
N GLY A 308 10.54 47.37 2.19
CA GLY A 308 11.18 46.16 2.68
C GLY A 308 10.90 44.97 1.80
N GLY A 309 11.80 43.98 1.75
CA GLY A 309 11.60 42.71 1.08
C GLY A 309 10.63 41.81 1.82
N GLY A 310 9.90 40.94 1.13
CA GLY A 310 9.09 39.88 1.73
C GLY A 310 9.95 38.81 2.37
N GLY A 311 9.48 38.15 3.44
CA GLY A 311 10.14 37.01 4.06
C GLY A 311 10.12 35.79 3.17
N GLY A 312 11.14 34.94 3.26
CA GLY A 312 11.19 33.62 2.66
C GLY A 312 11.14 32.50 3.72
N LYS A 313 11.06 31.26 3.28
CA LYS A 313 11.12 30.12 4.20
C LYS A 313 12.47 30.02 4.90
N GLY A 314 13.58 30.31 4.22
CA GLY A 314 14.94 30.16 4.72
C GLY A 314 15.48 31.39 5.44
N ALA A 315 15.00 32.60 5.11
CA ALA A 315 15.49 33.84 5.64
C ALA A 315 14.44 34.93 5.79
N VAL A 316 14.64 35.86 6.67
CA VAL A 316 13.86 37.10 6.77
C VAL A 316 14.08 37.99 5.54
N GLY A 317 13.10 38.83 5.19
CA GLY A 317 13.27 39.86 4.18
C GLY A 317 14.21 40.94 4.67
N SER A 318 15.02 41.52 3.77
CA SER A 318 15.89 42.63 4.10
C SER A 318 15.09 43.93 4.30
N ASN A 319 15.55 44.77 5.21
CA ASN A 319 14.97 46.09 5.40
C ASN A 319 15.20 46.98 4.18
N GLY A 320 14.22 47.80 3.86
CA GLY A 320 14.37 48.96 3.01
C GLY A 320 14.96 50.11 3.79
N GLY A 321 15.36 51.18 3.13
CA GLY A 321 15.94 52.34 3.76
C GLY A 321 16.59 53.25 2.70
N LEU A 322 17.91 53.34 2.69
CA LEU A 322 18.69 53.98 1.60
C LEU A 322 18.70 53.12 0.31
N ASN A 323 18.48 51.80 0.45
CA ASN A 323 18.35 50.85 -0.64
C ASN A 323 17.07 50.02 -0.45
N PRO A 324 16.47 49.50 -1.52
CA PRO A 324 15.31 48.62 -1.40
C PRO A 324 15.68 47.28 -0.75
N GLY A 325 14.76 46.72 0.02
CA GLY A 325 14.98 45.45 0.70
C GLY A 325 14.94 44.24 -0.30
N ASN A 326 15.93 43.36 -0.20
CA ASN A 326 15.89 42.08 -0.92
C ASN A 326 14.89 41.12 -0.29
N GLY A 327 14.27 40.30 -1.08
CA GLY A 327 13.45 39.19 -0.62
C GLY A 327 14.24 38.16 0.16
N GLY A 328 13.67 37.60 1.21
CA GLY A 328 14.24 36.52 2.00
C GLY A 328 14.37 35.25 1.15
N ALA A 329 15.49 34.55 1.26
CA ALA A 329 15.71 33.31 0.54
C ALA A 329 14.71 32.22 0.96
N GLY A 330 14.30 31.38 0.02
CA GLY A 330 13.63 30.12 0.25
C GLY A 330 14.59 29.03 0.74
N VAL A 331 14.18 27.79 0.62
CA VAL A 331 14.99 26.62 1.02
C VAL A 331 15.24 25.69 -0.14
N ASN A 332 16.41 25.04 -0.14
CA ASN A 332 16.82 24.04 -1.15
C ASN A 332 16.92 22.62 -0.56
N THR A 333 16.45 22.40 0.65
CA THR A 333 16.45 21.08 1.32
C THR A 333 15.81 19.99 0.44
N TYR A 334 14.91 20.39 -0.46
CA TYR A 334 14.19 19.51 -1.37
C TYR A 334 14.71 19.60 -2.81
N SER A 335 15.97 19.99 -3.04
CA SER A 335 16.55 20.12 -4.37
C SER A 335 16.56 18.80 -5.18
N ALA A 336 16.75 17.65 -4.51
CA ALA A 336 16.62 16.34 -5.15
C ALA A 336 15.18 16.08 -5.64
N TRP A 337 14.15 16.54 -4.92
CA TRP A 337 12.75 16.44 -5.35
C TRP A 337 12.48 17.38 -6.51
N ALA A 338 13.01 18.61 -6.44
CA ALA A 338 12.93 19.57 -7.54
C ALA A 338 13.50 19.02 -8.82
N THR A 339 14.68 18.39 -8.77
CA THR A 339 15.33 17.73 -9.90
C THR A 339 14.47 16.57 -10.43
N ALA A 340 13.99 15.68 -9.55
CA ALA A 340 13.20 14.51 -9.94
C ALA A 340 11.86 14.88 -10.59
N THR A 341 11.29 16.03 -10.26
CA THR A 341 9.98 16.51 -10.74
C THR A 341 10.06 17.68 -11.72
N SER A 342 11.26 18.18 -12.02
CA SER A 342 11.50 19.36 -12.87
C SER A 342 10.73 20.60 -12.36
N THR A 343 10.75 20.85 -11.05
CA THR A 343 10.05 21.95 -10.36
C THR A 343 11.00 22.78 -9.50
N GLY A 344 10.45 23.81 -8.85
CA GLY A 344 11.26 24.75 -8.07
C GLY A 344 11.99 25.75 -8.93
N ASP A 345 12.58 26.76 -8.31
CA ASP A 345 13.46 27.72 -8.93
C ASP A 345 14.90 27.41 -8.52
N SER A 346 15.67 26.83 -9.45
CA SER A 346 17.06 26.38 -9.20
C SER A 346 17.17 25.44 -7.98
N GLY A 347 16.15 24.62 -7.74
CA GLY A 347 16.08 23.71 -6.59
C GLY A 347 15.57 24.32 -5.30
N TYR A 348 15.19 25.60 -5.29
CA TYR A 348 14.63 26.33 -4.15
C TYR A 348 13.11 26.47 -4.27
N TYR A 349 12.47 26.65 -3.11
CA TYR A 349 11.05 26.96 -2.96
C TYR A 349 10.83 28.03 -1.90
N ALA A 350 9.73 28.74 -1.99
CA ALA A 350 9.24 29.69 -1.01
C ALA A 350 10.22 30.87 -0.75
N GLY A 351 10.67 31.54 -1.80
CA GLY A 351 11.42 32.79 -1.74
C GLY A 351 10.51 34.01 -1.63
N GLY A 352 10.88 35.02 -0.85
CA GLY A 352 10.15 36.30 -0.73
C GLY A 352 10.40 37.25 -1.90
N GLY A 353 9.45 38.13 -2.19
CA GLY A 353 9.58 39.16 -3.24
C GLY A 353 10.47 40.34 -2.79
N SER A 354 11.12 41.02 -3.73
CA SER A 354 11.89 42.25 -3.48
C SER A 354 10.99 43.40 -3.02
N GLY A 355 11.52 44.33 -2.25
CA GLY A 355 10.91 45.64 -2.01
C GLY A 355 10.86 46.50 -3.27
N GLY A 356 9.96 47.49 -3.28
CA GLY A 356 9.85 48.46 -4.38
C GLY A 356 10.92 49.52 -4.34
N THR A 357 11.25 50.09 -5.50
CA THR A 357 12.42 50.98 -5.68
C THR A 357 12.22 52.00 -6.79
N ASN A 358 13.06 53.01 -6.84
CA ASN A 358 13.16 54.02 -7.87
C ASN A 358 14.34 53.77 -8.84
N GLY A 359 14.41 52.58 -9.40
CA GLY A 359 15.48 52.23 -10.35
C GLY A 359 16.67 51.50 -9.73
N GLU A 360 16.74 51.41 -8.38
CA GLU A 360 17.75 50.64 -7.66
C GLU A 360 17.44 49.15 -7.77
N ASN A 361 18.47 48.32 -7.71
CA ASN A 361 18.32 46.89 -7.83
C ASN A 361 18.03 46.23 -6.47
N ALA A 362 16.87 45.59 -6.37
CA ALA A 362 16.60 44.66 -5.31
C ALA A 362 16.25 43.30 -5.92
N THR A 363 16.71 42.24 -5.30
CA THR A 363 16.49 40.87 -5.79
C THR A 363 15.41 40.17 -5.00
N GLY A 364 14.60 39.38 -5.69
CA GLY A 364 13.73 38.40 -5.03
C GLY A 364 14.56 37.31 -4.39
N GLY A 365 14.05 36.67 -3.35
CA GLY A 365 14.69 35.52 -2.72
C GLY A 365 14.70 34.31 -3.65
N ALA A 366 15.79 33.55 -3.62
CA ALA A 366 15.85 32.26 -4.33
C ALA A 366 14.63 31.39 -3.92
N GLY A 367 14.06 30.67 -4.89
CA GLY A 367 12.81 29.91 -4.68
C GLY A 367 11.58 30.64 -5.19
N GLY A 368 11.76 31.39 -6.28
CA GLY A 368 10.69 32.00 -7.05
C GLY A 368 10.23 33.36 -6.54
N GLY A 369 10.95 34.01 -5.63
CA GLY A 369 10.66 35.37 -5.24
C GLY A 369 10.86 36.34 -6.41
N GLY A 370 9.87 37.21 -6.66
CA GLY A 370 9.91 38.18 -7.76
C GLY A 370 10.93 39.29 -7.53
N SER A 371 11.83 39.53 -8.50
CA SER A 371 12.69 40.73 -8.55
C SER A 371 11.96 41.79 -9.40
N HIS A 372 11.09 42.59 -8.77
CA HIS A 372 10.18 43.56 -9.43
C HIS A 372 9.23 42.96 -10.46
N ILE A 373 9.07 41.65 -10.45
CA ILE A 373 8.16 40.87 -11.30
C ILE A 373 7.24 40.02 -10.41
N ASP A 374 6.33 39.32 -11.03
CA ASP A 374 5.48 38.36 -10.32
C ASP A 374 6.32 37.22 -9.73
N GLY A 375 5.91 36.65 -8.62
CA GLY A 375 6.51 35.46 -8.05
C GLY A 375 6.34 34.27 -9.01
N ALA A 376 7.35 33.39 -9.06
CA ALA A 376 7.32 32.23 -9.97
C ALA A 376 6.20 31.27 -9.58
N ALA A 377 5.43 30.81 -10.56
CA ALA A 377 4.37 29.83 -10.35
C ALA A 377 4.94 28.50 -9.83
N ASN A 378 4.15 27.78 -9.02
CA ASN A 378 4.48 26.48 -8.45
C ASN A 378 5.76 26.47 -7.57
N THR A 379 6.04 27.60 -6.94
CA THR A 379 7.17 27.76 -5.99
C THR A 379 6.73 28.35 -4.65
N GLY A 380 5.54 28.97 -4.61
CA GLY A 380 5.10 29.76 -3.47
C GLY A 380 5.84 31.08 -3.32
N GLY A 381 6.49 31.57 -4.38
CA GLY A 381 7.29 32.79 -4.35
C GLY A 381 6.43 34.05 -4.15
N GLY A 382 6.90 35.00 -3.34
CA GLY A 382 6.27 36.31 -3.14
C GLY A 382 6.43 37.23 -4.36
N GLY A 383 5.45 38.10 -4.63
CA GLY A 383 5.52 39.11 -5.68
C GLY A 383 6.52 40.24 -5.35
N GLY A 384 7.36 40.65 -6.31
CA GLY A 384 8.31 41.74 -6.15
C GLY A 384 7.65 43.11 -6.15
N GLY A 385 8.13 44.04 -5.29
CA GLY A 385 7.70 45.43 -5.36
C GLY A 385 8.09 46.07 -6.68
N ARG A 386 7.34 47.06 -7.12
CA ARG A 386 7.58 47.73 -8.40
C ARG A 386 8.89 48.51 -8.45
N ASN A 387 9.53 48.46 -9.59
CA ASN A 387 10.69 49.24 -9.98
C ASN A 387 10.20 50.41 -10.87
N ASN A 388 10.59 51.63 -10.54
CA ASN A 388 10.43 52.85 -11.33
C ASN A 388 8.99 53.20 -11.73
N GLY A 389 8.38 54.12 -11.05
CA GLY A 389 7.06 54.66 -11.39
C GLY A 389 6.95 56.16 -11.07
N THR A 390 6.62 56.97 -12.07
CA THR A 390 6.24 58.37 -11.91
C THR A 390 4.76 58.51 -11.65
N THR A 391 3.98 57.45 -11.72
CA THR A 391 2.55 57.39 -11.48
C THR A 391 2.17 56.19 -10.63
N THR A 392 1.04 56.25 -9.93
CA THR A 392 0.49 55.14 -9.14
C THR A 392 0.37 53.89 -9.99
N GLN A 393 1.07 52.84 -9.61
CA GLN A 393 1.09 51.56 -10.34
C GLN A 393 0.74 50.38 -9.43
N SER A 394 0.02 49.42 -9.96
CA SER A 394 -0.28 48.16 -9.30
C SER A 394 0.98 47.39 -8.92
N GLY A 395 0.95 46.70 -7.81
CA GLY A 395 2.03 45.78 -7.41
C GLY A 395 2.07 44.52 -8.29
N ARG A 396 2.82 43.54 -7.86
CA ARG A 396 3.04 42.24 -8.52
C ARG A 396 2.36 41.13 -7.77
N SER A 397 1.95 40.10 -8.52
CA SER A 397 1.31 38.91 -7.95
C SER A 397 2.32 37.97 -7.34
N GLY A 398 1.91 37.19 -6.34
CA GLY A 398 2.66 36.05 -5.86
C GLY A 398 2.52 34.84 -6.79
N GLY A 399 3.41 33.88 -6.70
CA GLY A 399 3.36 32.59 -7.39
C GLY A 399 2.45 31.59 -6.68
N SER A 400 1.84 30.67 -7.43
CA SER A 400 1.06 29.58 -6.85
C SER A 400 1.90 28.64 -6.00
N GLY A 401 1.24 27.92 -5.08
CA GLY A 401 1.84 26.83 -4.31
C GLY A 401 2.07 25.56 -5.14
N ILE A 402 2.61 24.57 -4.47
CA ILE A 402 2.86 23.23 -5.04
C ILE A 402 2.81 22.19 -3.92
N VAL A 403 2.37 20.97 -4.25
CA VAL A 403 2.52 19.81 -3.37
C VAL A 403 3.25 18.72 -4.12
N ILE A 404 4.26 18.16 -3.48
CA ILE A 404 4.97 16.98 -3.99
C ILE A 404 4.87 15.90 -2.92
N LEU A 405 4.36 14.74 -3.32
CA LEU A 405 4.32 13.53 -2.50
C LEU A 405 5.31 12.53 -3.08
N ARG A 406 5.98 11.74 -2.23
CA ARG A 406 6.80 10.61 -2.72
C ARG A 406 6.70 9.40 -1.79
N TYR A 407 6.92 8.24 -2.36
CA TYR A 407 7.08 6.97 -1.63
C TYR A 407 8.08 6.07 -2.36
N ALA A 408 8.69 5.13 -1.61
CA ALA A 408 9.63 4.15 -2.16
C ALA A 408 8.91 3.11 -3.05
N VAL A 409 9.56 2.67 -4.14
CA VAL A 409 9.05 1.66 -5.09
C VAL A 409 10.09 0.57 -5.32
#